data_dd44250f2832464edc899b15bc581d2d
#
_entry.id   dd44250f2832464edc899b15bc581d2d
#
_cell.length_a   1.000
_cell.length_b   1.000
_cell.length_c   1.000
_cell.angle_alpha   90.00
_cell.angle_beta   90.00
_cell.angle_gamma   90.00
#
_symmetry.space_group_name_H-M   'P 1'
#
loop_
_entity.id
_entity.type
_entity.pdbx_description
1 polymer ?
#
loop_
_entity_poly.entity_id
_entity_poly.type
_entity_poly.pdbx_seq_one_letter_code
_entity_poly.pdbx_strand_id
1 'polypeptide(L)'
;MIYVFLAKGFEEIEALTVVDYLRRAELDVYTVGIGGKIIVGSHNIPVFCDLEENEAECTDNLDAIVLPGGMPGTLNLEASKTVQSFIDFCAEKNKLICAICAAPSILGHKNLLEGKMACCFPGFEEELFGAVVSKDFVCVDGNIITSKGMGSAISFSQTITSKLADDFTANRIKASLQCPF
;
A
#
# COMPACT_ATOMS: atom_id res chain seq x y z
N MET A 1 -6.80 12.77 -0.13
CA MET A 1 -6.87 11.87 1.06
C MET A 1 -6.37 10.48 0.69
N ILE A 2 -5.59 9.86 1.58
CA ILE A 2 -4.97 8.54 1.36
C ILE A 2 -5.24 7.66 2.58
N TYR A 3 -5.66 6.40 2.36
CA TYR A 3 -5.80 5.44 3.44
C TYR A 3 -4.71 4.37 3.37
N VAL A 4 -4.04 4.11 4.51
CA VAL A 4 -3.12 3.00 4.72
C VAL A 4 -3.81 2.00 5.65
N PHE A 5 -4.22 0.85 5.12
CA PHE A 5 -4.96 -0.15 5.87
C PHE A 5 -4.01 -1.04 6.68
N LEU A 6 -4.22 -1.10 7.99
CA LEU A 6 -3.45 -1.93 8.91
C LEU A 6 -4.34 -3.05 9.45
N ALA A 7 -3.94 -4.30 9.26
CA ALA A 7 -4.57 -5.46 9.88
C ALA A 7 -3.55 -6.19 10.75
N LYS A 8 -4.02 -6.95 11.76
CA LYS A 8 -3.13 -7.69 12.67
C LYS A 8 -2.11 -8.51 11.88
N GLY A 9 -0.82 -8.33 12.18
CA GLY A 9 0.29 -8.99 11.50
C GLY A 9 0.76 -8.27 10.24
N PHE A 10 0.43 -6.99 10.06
CA PHE A 10 1.01 -6.15 9.00
C PHE A 10 2.53 -5.98 9.20
N GLU A 11 3.28 -5.74 8.13
CA GLU A 11 4.72 -5.44 8.21
C GLU A 11 4.94 -3.97 8.58
N GLU A 12 5.56 -3.74 9.73
CA GLU A 12 5.72 -2.41 10.32
C GLU A 12 6.54 -1.46 9.45
N ILE A 13 7.65 -1.94 8.89
CA ILE A 13 8.52 -1.12 8.03
C ILE A 13 7.79 -0.68 6.76
N GLU A 14 7.03 -1.59 6.14
CA GLU A 14 6.31 -1.31 4.90
C GLU A 14 5.20 -0.28 5.10
N ALA A 15 4.44 -0.40 6.19
CA ALA A 15 3.35 0.50 6.49
C ALA A 15 3.85 1.86 6.97
N LEU A 16 4.71 1.88 8.00
CA LEU A 16 5.09 3.12 8.68
C LEU A 16 6.04 3.97 7.84
N THR A 17 6.87 3.37 7.00
CA THR A 17 7.69 4.10 6.03
C THR A 17 6.80 4.88 5.05
N VAL A 18 5.74 4.25 4.53
CA VAL A 18 4.79 4.93 3.65
C VAL A 18 4.09 6.07 4.37
N VAL A 19 3.57 5.83 5.57
CA VAL A 19 2.88 6.87 6.36
C VAL A 19 3.79 8.07 6.63
N ASP A 20 5.02 7.83 7.13
CA ASP A 20 5.96 8.90 7.43
C ASP A 20 6.34 9.68 6.15
N TYR A 21 6.65 8.96 5.07
CA TYR A 21 7.07 9.58 3.82
C TYR A 21 5.99 10.48 3.22
N LEU A 22 4.74 9.99 3.14
CA LEU A 22 3.63 10.73 2.58
C LEU A 22 3.23 11.93 3.46
N ARG A 23 3.33 11.81 4.79
CA ARG A 23 3.10 12.92 5.71
C ARG A 23 4.19 14.00 5.58
N ARG A 24 5.45 13.64 5.30
CA ARG A 24 6.51 14.61 4.96
C ARG A 24 6.23 15.34 3.65
N ALA A 25 5.46 14.75 2.76
CA ALA A 25 4.98 15.37 1.54
C ALA A 25 3.76 16.29 1.77
N GLU A 26 3.32 16.43 3.03
CA GLU A 26 2.13 17.19 3.42
C GLU A 26 0.84 16.65 2.79
N LEU A 27 0.84 15.36 2.42
CA LEU A 27 -0.33 14.67 1.92
C LEU A 27 -1.25 14.27 3.08
N ASP A 28 -2.55 14.28 2.82
CA ASP A 28 -3.59 13.94 3.80
C ASP A 28 -3.70 12.42 3.95
N VAL A 29 -2.97 11.84 4.93
CA VAL A 29 -2.77 10.40 5.13
C VAL A 29 -3.32 9.93 6.47
N TYR A 30 -4.17 8.93 6.42
CA TYR A 30 -4.74 8.27 7.59
C TYR A 30 -4.44 6.78 7.60
N THR A 31 -4.01 6.28 8.75
CA THR A 31 -3.96 4.84 9.02
C THR A 31 -5.34 4.35 9.43
N VAL A 32 -5.81 3.26 8.81
CA VAL A 32 -7.12 2.66 9.07
C VAL A 32 -6.93 1.27 9.67
N GLY A 33 -7.34 1.08 10.91
CA GLY A 33 -7.23 -0.19 11.62
C GLY A 33 -8.39 -1.14 11.31
N ILE A 34 -8.08 -2.33 10.81
CA ILE A 34 -9.04 -3.40 10.56
C ILE A 34 -9.19 -4.26 11.81
N GLY A 35 -10.40 -4.24 12.38
CA GLY A 35 -10.72 -4.95 13.63
C GLY A 35 -10.43 -4.15 14.90
N GLY A 36 -10.18 -2.83 14.79
CA GLY A 36 -10.01 -1.89 15.92
C GLY A 36 -8.95 -0.84 15.70
N LYS A 37 -8.80 0.04 16.68
CA LYS A 37 -7.93 1.22 16.61
C LYS A 37 -6.46 0.93 16.96
N ILE A 38 -6.18 -0.17 17.65
CA ILE A 38 -4.82 -0.59 17.98
C ILE A 38 -4.52 -1.87 17.23
N ILE A 39 -3.62 -1.80 16.27
CA ILE A 39 -3.23 -2.95 15.44
C ILE A 39 -1.81 -3.37 15.78
N VAL A 40 -1.63 -4.66 16.02
CA VAL A 40 -0.31 -5.23 16.32
C VAL A 40 0.29 -5.80 15.04
N GLY A 41 1.46 -5.33 14.68
CA GLY A 41 2.19 -5.78 13.49
C GLY A 41 2.82 -7.17 13.64
N SER A 42 3.49 -7.62 12.61
CA SER A 42 4.13 -8.95 12.52
C SER A 42 5.26 -9.15 13.54
N HIS A 43 5.88 -8.07 14.00
CA HIS A 43 6.95 -8.07 15.00
C HIS A 43 6.48 -7.60 16.39
N ASN A 44 5.16 -7.72 16.67
CA ASN A 44 4.55 -7.38 17.96
C ASN A 44 4.65 -5.90 18.35
N ILE A 45 4.75 -5.00 17.39
CA ILE A 45 4.73 -3.56 17.61
C ILE A 45 3.27 -3.08 17.48
N PRO A 46 2.63 -2.57 18.57
CA PRO A 46 1.30 -2.02 18.48
C PRO A 46 1.34 -0.62 17.85
N VAL A 47 0.45 -0.38 16.90
CA VAL A 47 0.27 0.93 16.27
C VAL A 47 -1.15 1.42 16.55
N PHE A 48 -1.26 2.65 17.02
CA PHE A 48 -2.54 3.34 17.18
C PHE A 48 -2.91 4.00 15.84
N CYS A 49 -3.98 3.52 15.22
CA CYS A 49 -4.47 4.02 13.94
C CYS A 49 -5.23 5.34 14.10
N ASP A 50 -5.20 6.19 13.07
CA ASP A 50 -5.96 7.44 13.03
C ASP A 50 -7.47 7.15 13.01
N LEU A 51 -7.89 6.12 12.27
CA LEU A 51 -9.28 5.71 12.08
C LEU A 51 -9.46 4.21 12.36
N GLU A 52 -10.66 3.84 12.80
CA GLU A 52 -11.17 2.48 12.68
C GLU A 52 -11.84 2.28 11.31
N GLU A 53 -12.02 1.03 10.90
CA GLU A 53 -12.57 0.71 9.58
C GLU A 53 -13.98 1.26 9.31
N ASN A 54 -14.79 1.46 10.35
CA ASN A 54 -16.12 2.03 10.26
C ASN A 54 -16.12 3.57 10.17
N GLU A 55 -14.99 4.22 10.42
CA GLU A 55 -14.80 5.67 10.27
C GLU A 55 -14.27 6.05 8.89
N ALA A 56 -13.77 5.08 8.12
CA ALA A 56 -13.26 5.31 6.77
C ALA A 56 -14.40 5.31 5.73
N GLU A 57 -14.35 6.24 4.79
CA GLU A 57 -15.41 6.42 3.79
C GLU A 57 -14.86 6.38 2.35
N CYS A 58 -15.55 5.66 1.46
CA CYS A 58 -15.32 5.70 0.02
C CYS A 58 -15.96 6.96 -0.57
N THR A 59 -15.21 8.04 -0.66
CA THR A 59 -15.67 9.32 -1.22
C THR A 59 -14.83 9.74 -2.41
N ASP A 60 -15.32 10.67 -3.21
CA ASP A 60 -14.56 11.20 -4.37
C ASP A 60 -13.24 11.90 -3.95
N ASN A 61 -13.12 12.29 -2.67
CA ASN A 61 -11.89 12.87 -2.10
C ASN A 61 -10.80 11.83 -1.80
N LEU A 62 -11.11 10.53 -1.91
CA LEU A 62 -10.11 9.47 -1.81
C LEU A 62 -9.24 9.47 -3.07
N ASP A 63 -7.94 9.61 -2.93
CA ASP A 63 -6.97 9.62 -4.02
C ASP A 63 -6.24 8.28 -4.15
N ALA A 64 -5.99 7.61 -3.01
CA ALA A 64 -5.25 6.36 -2.98
C ALA A 64 -5.57 5.49 -1.77
N ILE A 65 -5.35 4.19 -1.94
CA ILE A 65 -5.25 3.22 -0.85
C ILE A 65 -3.88 2.53 -0.87
N VAL A 66 -3.38 2.17 0.32
CA VAL A 66 -2.12 1.46 0.48
C VAL A 66 -2.35 0.20 1.32
N LEU A 67 -1.90 -0.92 0.78
CA LEU A 67 -1.98 -2.25 1.38
C LEU A 67 -0.57 -2.73 1.71
N PRO A 68 -0.11 -2.65 2.96
CA PRO A 68 1.15 -3.23 3.38
C PRO A 68 1.08 -4.75 3.39
N GLY A 69 2.25 -5.39 3.33
CA GLY A 69 2.38 -6.82 3.47
C GLY A 69 2.43 -7.29 4.92
N GLY A 70 3.21 -8.33 5.15
CA GLY A 70 3.27 -9.03 6.42
C GLY A 70 2.26 -10.17 6.51
N MET A 71 2.62 -11.21 7.28
CA MET A 71 1.75 -12.36 7.50
C MET A 71 1.45 -12.50 9.00
N PRO A 72 0.18 -12.70 9.40
CA PRO A 72 -1.01 -12.89 8.56
C PRO A 72 -1.70 -11.58 8.11
N GLY A 73 -1.03 -10.41 8.18
CA GLY A 73 -1.62 -9.10 7.86
C GLY A 73 -2.27 -9.07 6.48
N THR A 74 -1.57 -9.57 5.45
CA THR A 74 -2.09 -9.65 4.08
C THR A 74 -3.39 -10.47 4.01
N LEU A 75 -3.44 -11.64 4.65
CA LEU A 75 -4.64 -12.49 4.68
C LEU A 75 -5.80 -11.79 5.41
N ASN A 76 -5.50 -11.05 6.48
CA ASN A 76 -6.51 -10.31 7.23
C ASN A 76 -7.05 -9.12 6.42
N LEU A 77 -6.19 -8.43 5.65
CA LEU A 77 -6.63 -7.39 4.71
C LEU A 77 -7.51 -7.97 3.62
N GLU A 78 -7.11 -9.10 3.04
CA GLU A 78 -7.88 -9.78 2.00
C GLU A 78 -9.26 -10.23 2.48
N ALA A 79 -9.35 -10.75 3.70
CA ALA A 79 -10.61 -11.19 4.30
C ALA A 79 -11.53 -10.04 4.71
N SER A 80 -11.02 -8.81 4.82
CA SER A 80 -11.80 -7.65 5.24
C SER A 80 -12.74 -7.16 4.13
N LYS A 81 -14.05 -7.19 4.40
CA LYS A 81 -15.05 -6.64 3.48
C LYS A 81 -14.86 -5.14 3.23
N THR A 82 -14.43 -4.42 4.25
CA THR A 82 -14.11 -2.99 4.13
C THR A 82 -12.99 -2.78 3.12
N VAL A 83 -11.85 -3.47 3.29
CA VAL A 83 -10.71 -3.36 2.36
C VAL A 83 -11.13 -3.75 0.94
N GLN A 84 -11.90 -4.84 0.78
CA GLN A 84 -12.40 -5.27 -0.53
C GLN A 84 -13.26 -4.18 -1.21
N SER A 85 -14.13 -3.52 -0.46
CA SER A 85 -14.97 -2.43 -0.99
C SER A 85 -14.13 -1.22 -1.42
N PHE A 86 -13.08 -0.88 -0.67
CA PHE A 86 -12.16 0.21 -1.03
C PHE A 86 -11.34 -0.12 -2.29
N ILE A 87 -10.91 -1.38 -2.45
CA ILE A 87 -10.23 -1.81 -3.68
C ILE A 87 -11.17 -1.68 -4.87
N ASP A 88 -12.42 -2.15 -4.75
CA ASP A 88 -13.42 -2.08 -5.83
C ASP A 88 -13.73 -0.62 -6.20
N PHE A 89 -13.94 0.23 -5.20
CA PHE A 89 -14.15 1.67 -5.41
C PHE A 89 -12.97 2.32 -6.14
N CYS A 90 -11.74 2.07 -5.70
CA CYS A 90 -10.54 2.63 -6.32
C CYS A 90 -10.35 2.13 -7.76
N ALA A 91 -10.63 0.86 -8.03
CA ALA A 91 -10.57 0.29 -9.36
C ALA A 91 -11.62 0.93 -10.30
N GLU A 92 -12.87 1.05 -9.85
CA GLU A 92 -13.96 1.67 -10.61
C GLU A 92 -13.70 3.17 -10.90
N LYS A 93 -13.22 3.91 -9.90
CA LYS A 93 -12.97 5.35 -9.99
C LYS A 93 -11.58 5.71 -10.52
N ASN A 94 -10.79 4.72 -10.93
CA ASN A 94 -9.40 4.90 -11.38
C ASN A 94 -8.53 5.66 -10.36
N LYS A 95 -8.79 5.43 -9.06
CA LYS A 95 -7.96 5.93 -7.96
C LYS A 95 -6.75 5.04 -7.76
N LEU A 96 -5.69 5.55 -7.15
CA LEU A 96 -4.45 4.82 -6.99
C LEU A 96 -4.61 3.66 -5.99
N ILE A 97 -4.15 2.47 -6.39
CA ILE A 97 -4.09 1.28 -5.55
C ILE A 97 -2.62 0.87 -5.40
N CYS A 98 -2.11 0.93 -4.17
CA CYS A 98 -0.72 0.64 -3.87
C CYS A 98 -0.62 -0.59 -2.98
N ALA A 99 0.18 -1.59 -3.37
CA ALA A 99 0.35 -2.83 -2.61
C ALA A 99 1.82 -3.25 -2.57
N ILE A 100 2.31 -3.70 -1.42
CA ILE A 100 3.71 -4.08 -1.24
C ILE A 100 3.85 -5.48 -0.66
N CYS A 101 4.97 -6.15 -0.96
CA CYS A 101 5.36 -7.44 -0.38
C CYS A 101 4.40 -8.57 -0.81
N ALA A 102 3.67 -9.18 0.13
CA ALA A 102 2.65 -10.17 -0.16
C ALA A 102 1.32 -9.56 -0.65
N ALA A 103 1.03 -8.29 -0.30
CA ALA A 103 -0.28 -7.67 -0.57
C ALA A 103 -0.67 -7.54 -2.05
N PRO A 104 0.25 -7.49 -3.04
CA PRO A 104 -0.14 -7.56 -4.46
C PRO A 104 -0.94 -8.82 -4.83
N SER A 105 -0.83 -9.93 -4.07
CA SER A 105 -1.66 -11.13 -4.27
C SER A 105 -3.15 -10.82 -4.14
N ILE A 106 -3.54 -9.91 -3.25
CA ILE A 106 -4.95 -9.48 -3.09
C ILE A 106 -5.49 -8.92 -4.41
N LEU A 107 -4.67 -8.15 -5.14
CA LEU A 107 -5.04 -7.59 -6.43
C LEU A 107 -5.07 -8.66 -7.53
N GLY A 108 -4.16 -9.64 -7.46
CA GLY A 108 -4.16 -10.81 -8.34
C GLY A 108 -5.44 -11.62 -8.20
N HIS A 109 -5.84 -11.95 -6.97
CA HIS A 109 -7.07 -12.71 -6.68
C HIS A 109 -8.34 -11.98 -7.12
N LYS A 110 -8.29 -10.65 -7.21
CA LYS A 110 -9.38 -9.83 -7.76
C LYS A 110 -9.31 -9.65 -9.28
N ASN A 111 -8.36 -10.28 -9.98
CA ASN A 111 -8.09 -10.14 -11.41
C ASN A 111 -7.80 -8.68 -11.85
N LEU A 112 -7.34 -7.82 -10.94
CA LEU A 112 -6.99 -6.44 -11.25
C LEU A 112 -5.63 -6.28 -11.91
N LEU A 113 -4.83 -7.36 -11.94
CA LEU A 113 -3.50 -7.39 -12.53
C LEU A 113 -3.45 -8.00 -13.94
N GLU A 114 -4.60 -8.38 -14.53
CA GLU A 114 -4.66 -8.99 -15.86
C GLU A 114 -3.95 -8.11 -16.91
N GLY A 115 -2.90 -8.67 -17.53
CA GLY A 115 -2.07 -7.98 -18.53
C GLY A 115 -1.21 -6.84 -18.00
N LYS A 116 -1.18 -6.56 -16.70
CA LYS A 116 -0.42 -5.49 -16.08
C LYS A 116 0.95 -5.96 -15.59
N MET A 117 1.92 -5.07 -15.63
CA MET A 117 3.21 -5.29 -14.95
C MET A 117 3.04 -5.15 -13.45
N ALA A 118 3.46 -6.17 -12.71
CA ALA A 118 3.43 -6.16 -11.25
C ALA A 118 4.62 -6.88 -10.64
N CYS A 119 4.97 -6.54 -9.41
CA CYS A 119 5.96 -7.24 -8.62
C CYS A 119 5.43 -7.51 -7.21
N CYS A 120 6.01 -8.50 -6.53
CA CYS A 120 5.66 -8.88 -5.17
C CYS A 120 6.88 -9.40 -4.41
N PHE A 121 6.68 -9.79 -3.17
CA PHE A 121 7.70 -10.51 -2.41
C PHE A 121 7.99 -11.87 -3.06
N PRO A 122 9.26 -12.32 -3.12
CA PRO A 122 9.61 -13.63 -3.69
C PRO A 122 8.80 -14.77 -3.07
N GLY A 123 8.19 -15.59 -3.93
CA GLY A 123 7.31 -16.69 -3.55
C GLY A 123 5.81 -16.39 -3.65
N PHE A 124 5.42 -15.15 -4.01
CA PHE A 124 4.03 -14.75 -4.26
C PHE A 124 3.74 -14.50 -5.73
N GLU A 125 4.67 -14.80 -6.62
CA GLU A 125 4.54 -14.52 -8.06
C GLU A 125 3.34 -15.25 -8.69
N GLU A 126 3.07 -16.48 -8.27
CA GLU A 126 1.95 -17.29 -8.77
C GLU A 126 0.58 -16.77 -8.32
N GLU A 127 0.54 -15.95 -7.26
CA GLU A 127 -0.67 -15.33 -6.75
C GLU A 127 -1.04 -14.01 -7.48
N LEU A 128 -0.16 -13.53 -8.37
CA LEU A 128 -0.42 -12.36 -9.21
C LEU A 128 -1.18 -12.75 -10.49
N PHE A 129 -2.40 -13.24 -10.34
CA PHE A 129 -3.17 -13.80 -11.46
C PHE A 129 -3.25 -12.83 -12.64
N GLY A 130 -2.84 -13.32 -13.82
CA GLY A 130 -2.86 -12.57 -15.07
C GLY A 130 -1.77 -11.50 -15.25
N ALA A 131 -0.92 -11.27 -14.23
CA ALA A 131 0.13 -10.25 -14.30
C ALA A 131 1.32 -10.67 -15.17
N VAL A 132 1.97 -9.68 -15.77
CA VAL A 132 3.33 -9.79 -16.29
C VAL A 132 4.28 -9.50 -15.12
N VAL A 133 4.82 -10.56 -14.51
CA VAL A 133 5.65 -10.43 -13.30
C VAL A 133 6.99 -9.77 -13.63
N SER A 134 7.27 -8.63 -13.00
CA SER A 134 8.52 -7.87 -13.15
C SER A 134 9.54 -8.25 -12.07
N LYS A 135 10.83 -8.11 -12.44
CA LYS A 135 11.97 -8.22 -11.52
C LYS A 135 12.30 -6.89 -10.81
N ASP A 136 11.65 -5.79 -11.18
CA ASP A 136 11.88 -4.48 -10.58
C ASP A 136 11.44 -4.46 -9.13
N PHE A 137 12.01 -3.56 -8.34
CA PHE A 137 11.63 -3.39 -6.93
C PHE A 137 10.30 -2.66 -6.76
N VAL A 138 9.94 -1.82 -7.72
CA VAL A 138 8.67 -1.09 -7.76
C VAL A 138 8.16 -1.13 -9.20
N CYS A 139 6.89 -1.47 -9.40
CA CYS A 139 6.21 -1.45 -10.69
C CYS A 139 5.05 -0.47 -10.65
N VAL A 140 4.86 0.26 -11.75
CA VAL A 140 3.73 1.15 -11.95
C VAL A 140 3.05 0.77 -13.25
N ASP A 141 1.77 0.44 -13.18
CA ASP A 141 0.96 0.17 -14.36
C ASP A 141 -0.44 0.79 -14.18
N GLY A 142 -0.70 1.86 -14.94
CA GLY A 142 -1.92 2.65 -14.81
C GLY A 142 -2.06 3.25 -13.41
N ASN A 143 -3.14 2.88 -12.73
CA ASN A 143 -3.44 3.29 -11.36
C ASN A 143 -3.01 2.27 -10.29
N ILE A 144 -2.17 1.31 -10.64
CA ILE A 144 -1.66 0.31 -9.69
C ILE A 144 -0.15 0.51 -9.50
N ILE A 145 0.29 0.54 -8.24
CA ILE A 145 1.70 0.51 -7.85
C ILE A 145 1.93 -0.71 -6.98
N THR A 146 2.87 -1.56 -7.39
CA THR A 146 3.28 -2.72 -6.59
C THR A 146 4.74 -2.64 -6.22
N SER A 147 5.14 -3.27 -5.12
CA SER A 147 6.53 -3.29 -4.65
C SER A 147 6.89 -4.59 -3.94
N LYS A 148 8.19 -4.92 -3.93
CA LYS A 148 8.67 -6.25 -3.46
C LYS A 148 8.64 -6.45 -1.96
N GLY A 149 8.89 -5.44 -1.16
CA GLY A 149 8.95 -5.62 0.28
C GLY A 149 9.68 -4.49 1.01
N MET A 150 9.98 -4.69 2.29
CA MET A 150 10.50 -3.65 3.18
C MET A 150 11.77 -2.96 2.64
N GLY A 151 12.64 -3.67 1.94
CA GLY A 151 13.85 -3.09 1.33
C GLY A 151 13.56 -2.07 0.22
N SER A 152 12.35 -2.07 -0.34
CA SER A 152 11.90 -1.12 -1.36
C SER A 152 10.87 -0.11 -0.84
N ALA A 153 10.55 -0.10 0.46
CA ALA A 153 9.51 0.73 1.05
C ALA A 153 9.73 2.25 0.78
N ILE A 154 10.98 2.73 0.84
CA ILE A 154 11.31 4.12 0.53
C ILE A 154 11.04 4.44 -0.94
N SER A 155 11.49 3.59 -1.88
CA SER A 155 11.26 3.78 -3.31
C SER A 155 9.77 3.68 -3.66
N PHE A 156 9.04 2.79 -3.01
CA PHE A 156 7.60 2.66 -3.12
C PHE A 156 6.89 3.95 -2.68
N SER A 157 7.23 4.46 -1.50
CA SER A 157 6.69 5.71 -0.96
C SER A 157 7.03 6.92 -1.85
N GLN A 158 8.26 6.97 -2.37
CA GLN A 158 8.68 7.99 -3.33
C GLN A 158 7.82 7.96 -4.60
N THR A 159 7.57 6.77 -5.15
CA THR A 159 6.76 6.58 -6.35
C THR A 159 5.30 7.01 -6.11
N ILE A 160 4.73 6.67 -4.96
CA ILE A 160 3.37 7.12 -4.57
C ILE A 160 3.33 8.65 -4.47
N THR A 161 4.32 9.26 -3.82
CA THR A 161 4.41 10.72 -3.68
C THR A 161 4.52 11.40 -5.05
N SER A 162 5.36 10.87 -5.94
CA SER A 162 5.52 11.39 -7.31
C SER A 162 4.20 11.37 -8.08
N LYS A 163 3.37 10.34 -7.88
CA LYS A 163 2.04 10.22 -8.53
C LYS A 163 0.97 11.14 -7.94
N LEU A 164 1.01 11.39 -6.64
CA LEU A 164 -0.04 12.15 -5.94
C LEU A 164 0.29 13.64 -5.76
N ALA A 165 1.57 13.99 -5.75
CA ALA A 165 2.06 15.36 -5.70
C ALA A 165 2.88 15.66 -6.97
N ASP A 166 4.21 15.47 -6.89
CA ASP A 166 5.14 15.70 -8.00
C ASP A 166 6.52 15.08 -7.71
N ASP A 167 7.32 14.98 -8.78
CA ASP A 167 8.68 14.43 -8.71
C ASP A 167 9.64 15.29 -7.86
N PHE A 168 9.47 16.61 -7.84
CA PHE A 168 10.32 17.50 -7.07
C PHE A 168 10.13 17.24 -5.57
N THR A 169 8.89 17.18 -5.11
CA THR A 169 8.53 16.88 -3.71
C THR A 169 9.04 15.50 -3.30
N ALA A 170 8.80 14.48 -4.13
CA ALA A 170 9.25 13.11 -3.88
C ALA A 170 10.79 13.05 -3.74
N ASN A 171 11.54 13.65 -4.66
CA ASN A 171 13.00 13.66 -4.63
C ASN A 171 13.56 14.48 -3.47
N ARG A 172 12.95 15.61 -3.13
CA ARG A 172 13.34 16.45 -1.97
C ARG A 172 13.25 15.66 -0.67
N ILE A 173 12.15 14.90 -0.49
CA ILE A 173 11.97 14.07 0.71
C ILE A 173 13.03 12.95 0.74
N LYS A 174 13.20 12.20 -0.37
CA LYS A 174 14.22 11.15 -0.45
C LYS A 174 15.61 11.67 -0.08
N ALA A 175 16.00 12.83 -0.58
CA ALA A 175 17.28 13.46 -0.24
C ALA A 175 17.39 13.77 1.26
N SER A 176 16.29 14.23 1.89
CA SER A 176 16.26 14.55 3.32
C SER A 176 16.41 13.31 4.22
N LEU A 177 16.01 12.13 3.73
CA LEU A 177 16.14 10.87 4.46
C LEU A 177 17.55 10.32 4.48
N GLN A 178 18.52 10.96 3.81
CA GLN A 178 19.90 10.48 3.68
C GLN A 178 19.98 9.06 3.11
N CYS A 179 19.05 8.72 2.22
CA CYS A 179 19.00 7.42 1.56
C CYS A 179 20.13 7.34 0.51
N PRO A 180 21.02 6.35 0.57
CA PRO A 180 22.20 6.28 -0.31
C PRO A 180 21.87 5.82 -1.74
N PHE A 181 20.61 5.46 -2.05
CA PHE A 181 20.21 4.89 -3.36
C PHE A 181 19.12 5.73 -4.05
#